data_989a2bab3d83823c42bd70bd7bd0a1d2
#
_entry.id   989a2bab3d83823c42bd70bd7bd0a1d2
#
_cell.length_a   1.000
_cell.length_b   1.000
_cell.length_c   1.000
_cell.angle_alpha   90.00
_cell.angle_beta   90.00
_cell.angle_gamma   90.00
#
_symmetry.space_group_name_H-M   'P 1'
#
loop_
_entity.id
_entity.type
_entity.pdbx_description
1 polymer ?
#
loop_
_entity_poly.entity_id
_entity_poly.type
_entity_poly.pdbx_seq_one_letter_code
_entity_poly.pdbx_strand_id
1 'polypeptide(L)'
;RSFSLASLCEALGVENSKIEYSDFEAPISDDFIGYALRDVQATWECYCGLIGRFDQLALAGTSPEKIYSEASLGKACLKAMGIKPWRECQPDFDPAIIGKIMSAYYGGRSEVRIRREERQVMLCDFLSMYPTVCTLMGLWSFVTSEGIEVHDATEKAKAILLGDILSELRCTQFWRRLPILVRVIPEGDTFPVRAKYADAQQATIGLNHLTNGCGQWFTLADCLASTLLSGKPPNVIEAIEFRQSATQAKLSDFDVGGNAAYSIHPKRDDFYKRLIELRQD
;
A
#
# COMPACT_ATOMS: atom_id res chain seq x y z
N ARG A 1 -17.90 -6.57 5.16
CA ARG A 1 -18.36 -6.83 6.53
C ARG A 1 -19.22 -5.66 6.97
N SER A 2 -20.38 -5.90 7.58
CA SER A 2 -21.22 -4.86 8.18
C SER A 2 -20.62 -4.46 9.55
N PHE A 3 -20.46 -3.16 9.79
CA PHE A 3 -20.03 -2.62 11.08
C PHE A 3 -21.26 -2.14 11.88
N SER A 4 -22.31 -2.96 11.93
CA SER A 4 -23.49 -2.67 12.79
C SER A 4 -23.13 -2.80 14.28
N LEU A 5 -23.85 -2.12 15.15
CA LEU A 5 -23.65 -2.25 16.60
C LEU A 5 -23.76 -3.71 17.04
N ALA A 6 -24.71 -4.47 16.49
CA ALA A 6 -24.86 -5.89 16.79
C ALA A 6 -23.59 -6.70 16.46
N SER A 7 -23.01 -6.50 15.27
CA SER A 7 -21.78 -7.19 14.87
C SER A 7 -20.56 -6.78 15.70
N LEU A 8 -20.52 -5.53 16.19
CA LEU A 8 -19.47 -5.07 17.10
C LEU A 8 -19.62 -5.69 18.49
N CYS A 9 -20.84 -5.76 19.03
CA CYS A 9 -21.10 -6.41 20.30
C CYS A 9 -20.64 -7.87 20.29
N GLU A 10 -20.97 -8.60 19.24
CA GLU A 10 -20.55 -10.00 19.05
C GLU A 10 -19.02 -10.11 18.96
N ALA A 11 -18.37 -9.28 18.13
CA ALA A 11 -16.93 -9.31 17.92
C ALA A 11 -16.11 -8.93 19.17
N LEU A 12 -16.67 -8.10 20.05
CA LEU A 12 -16.02 -7.63 21.28
C LEU A 12 -16.42 -8.46 22.50
N GLY A 13 -17.48 -9.24 22.40
CA GLY A 13 -18.01 -10.05 23.51
C GLY A 13 -18.50 -9.21 24.70
N VAL A 14 -19.21 -8.08 24.39
CA VAL A 14 -19.73 -7.17 25.41
C VAL A 14 -20.89 -7.81 26.19
N GLU A 15 -21.09 -7.40 27.44
CA GLU A 15 -22.17 -7.93 28.30
C GLU A 15 -23.55 -7.53 27.80
N ASN A 16 -23.71 -6.26 27.38
CA ASN A 16 -24.96 -5.72 26.88
C ASN A 16 -25.00 -5.70 25.36
N SER A 17 -25.55 -6.76 24.75
CA SER A 17 -25.71 -6.80 23.29
C SER A 17 -26.88 -5.93 22.82
N LYS A 18 -26.84 -5.54 21.55
CA LYS A 18 -27.97 -4.86 20.90
C LYS A 18 -29.19 -5.77 20.88
N ILE A 19 -30.35 -5.20 21.26
CA ILE A 19 -31.65 -5.85 21.13
C ILE A 19 -32.36 -5.34 19.88
N GLU A 20 -33.28 -6.13 19.34
CA GLU A 20 -34.10 -5.72 18.20
C GLU A 20 -35.33 -4.92 18.69
N TYR A 21 -35.66 -3.88 17.93
CA TYR A 21 -36.88 -3.07 18.10
C TYR A 21 -37.37 -2.68 16.71
N SER A 22 -38.68 -2.76 16.49
CA SER A 22 -39.25 -2.56 15.15
C SER A 22 -40.31 -1.46 15.05
N ASP A 23 -40.88 -1.04 16.19
CA ASP A 23 -42.03 -0.12 16.21
C ASP A 23 -41.61 1.34 16.46
N PHE A 24 -40.79 1.87 15.54
CA PHE A 24 -40.25 3.24 15.62
C PHE A 24 -41.29 4.34 15.34
N GLU A 25 -42.49 3.99 14.83
CA GLU A 25 -43.57 4.94 14.54
C GLU A 25 -44.57 5.10 15.71
N ALA A 26 -44.50 4.19 16.68
CA ALA A 26 -45.34 4.27 17.86
C ALA A 26 -44.94 5.41 18.80
N PRO A 27 -45.89 5.90 19.66
CA PRO A 27 -45.52 6.81 20.72
C PRO A 27 -44.46 6.23 21.65
N ILE A 28 -43.67 7.12 22.27
CA ILE A 28 -42.60 6.71 23.20
C ILE A 28 -43.22 5.88 24.33
N SER A 29 -42.74 4.65 24.46
CA SER A 29 -43.15 3.68 25.49
C SER A 29 -41.96 3.29 26.37
N ASP A 30 -42.21 2.61 27.48
CA ASP A 30 -41.17 2.06 28.34
C ASP A 30 -40.25 1.06 27.59
N ASP A 31 -40.81 0.30 26.65
CA ASP A 31 -40.07 -0.63 25.81
C ASP A 31 -39.12 0.12 24.87
N PHE A 32 -39.57 1.24 24.28
CA PHE A 32 -38.73 2.10 23.46
C PHE A 32 -37.57 2.71 24.27
N ILE A 33 -37.90 3.18 25.50
CA ILE A 33 -36.87 3.73 26.41
C ILE A 33 -35.88 2.64 26.81
N GLY A 34 -36.36 1.44 27.12
CA GLY A 34 -35.52 0.28 27.42
C GLY A 34 -34.58 -0.10 26.26
N TYR A 35 -35.11 -0.11 25.02
CA TYR A 35 -34.29 -0.29 23.80
C TYR A 35 -33.21 0.78 23.65
N ALA A 36 -33.59 2.06 23.78
CA ALA A 36 -32.62 3.16 23.61
C ALA A 36 -31.51 3.14 24.66
N LEU A 37 -31.88 2.85 25.94
CA LEU A 37 -30.87 2.71 27.00
C LEU A 37 -29.92 1.53 26.74
N ARG A 38 -30.43 0.41 26.22
CA ARG A 38 -29.62 -0.75 25.87
C ARG A 38 -28.65 -0.43 24.73
N ASP A 39 -29.10 0.30 23.70
CA ASP A 39 -28.22 0.71 22.59
C ASP A 39 -27.09 1.65 23.06
N VAL A 40 -27.40 2.58 23.99
CA VAL A 40 -26.38 3.45 24.59
C VAL A 40 -25.39 2.64 25.41
N GLN A 41 -25.83 1.71 26.24
CA GLN A 41 -25.00 0.87 27.09
C GLN A 41 -24.10 -0.03 26.22
N ALA A 42 -24.68 -0.69 25.22
CA ALA A 42 -23.93 -1.53 24.28
C ALA A 42 -22.84 -0.74 23.52
N THR A 43 -23.19 0.49 23.07
CA THR A 43 -22.24 1.40 22.41
C THR A 43 -21.09 1.79 23.34
N TRP A 44 -21.41 2.10 24.60
CA TRP A 44 -20.39 2.44 25.60
C TRP A 44 -19.43 1.28 25.88
N GLU A 45 -19.96 0.07 26.05
CA GLU A 45 -19.15 -1.13 26.27
C GLU A 45 -18.25 -1.44 25.06
N CYS A 46 -18.80 -1.33 23.85
CA CYS A 46 -18.01 -1.44 22.62
C CYS A 46 -16.89 -0.40 22.56
N TYR A 47 -17.20 0.85 22.91
CA TYR A 47 -16.19 1.93 22.96
C TYR A 47 -15.08 1.59 23.97
N CYS A 48 -15.42 1.23 25.19
CA CYS A 48 -14.42 0.84 26.20
C CYS A 48 -13.56 -0.34 25.75
N GLY A 49 -14.18 -1.36 25.14
CA GLY A 49 -13.45 -2.51 24.60
C GLY A 49 -12.48 -2.14 23.48
N LEU A 50 -12.88 -1.22 22.58
CA LEU A 50 -12.01 -0.72 21.51
C LEU A 50 -10.87 0.14 22.05
N ILE A 51 -11.11 1.01 23.04
CA ILE A 51 -10.05 1.80 23.69
C ILE A 51 -9.05 0.88 24.38
N GLY A 52 -9.52 -0.13 25.13
CA GLY A 52 -8.62 -1.11 25.75
C GLY A 52 -7.74 -1.86 24.75
N ARG A 53 -8.26 -2.21 23.57
CA ARG A 53 -7.46 -2.81 22.47
C ARG A 53 -6.50 -1.81 21.85
N PHE A 54 -6.92 -0.55 21.71
CA PHE A 54 -6.05 0.50 21.19
C PHE A 54 -4.85 0.76 22.12
N ASP A 55 -5.07 0.81 23.43
CA ASP A 55 -4.02 1.02 24.42
C ASP A 55 -2.96 -0.09 24.38
N GLN A 56 -3.37 -1.33 24.09
CA GLN A 56 -2.45 -2.47 23.89
C GLN A 56 -1.53 -2.29 22.67
N LEU A 57 -1.88 -1.45 21.69
CA LEU A 57 -1.02 -1.18 20.53
C LEU A 57 0.21 -0.34 20.87
N ALA A 58 0.26 0.28 22.05
CA ALA A 58 1.38 1.12 22.52
C ALA A 58 1.79 2.25 21.56
N LEU A 59 0.82 2.87 20.86
CA LEU A 59 1.03 3.89 19.83
C LEU A 59 1.23 5.28 20.46
N ALA A 60 2.43 5.55 20.94
CA ALA A 60 2.77 6.82 21.58
C ALA A 60 2.47 8.02 20.67
N GLY A 61 1.80 9.04 21.25
CA GLY A 61 1.49 10.31 20.57
C GLY A 61 0.43 10.21 19.46
N THR A 62 -0.37 9.14 19.46
CA THR A 62 -1.52 8.98 18.58
C THR A 62 -2.78 8.73 19.41
N SER A 63 -3.89 9.36 19.03
CA SER A 63 -5.18 9.15 19.68
C SER A 63 -6.07 8.23 18.81
N PRO A 64 -7.01 7.46 19.42
CA PRO A 64 -7.87 6.50 18.70
C PRO A 64 -8.65 7.14 17.55
N GLU A 65 -9.10 8.39 17.71
CA GLU A 65 -9.90 9.11 16.71
C GLU A 65 -9.13 9.37 15.40
N LYS A 66 -7.80 9.24 15.43
CA LYS A 66 -6.93 9.38 14.25
C LYS A 66 -6.70 8.06 13.52
N ILE A 67 -7.19 6.95 14.09
CA ILE A 67 -7.04 5.60 13.51
C ILE A 67 -8.37 5.15 12.94
N TYR A 68 -8.67 5.57 11.73
CA TYR A 68 -9.92 5.25 11.02
C TYR A 68 -9.73 4.28 9.84
N SER A 69 -8.52 3.78 9.64
CA SER A 69 -8.19 2.80 8.60
C SER A 69 -6.89 2.06 8.93
N GLU A 70 -6.68 0.91 8.30
CA GLU A 70 -5.43 0.15 8.39
C GLU A 70 -4.21 1.00 7.96
N ALA A 71 -4.39 1.86 6.95
CA ALA A 71 -3.34 2.77 6.52
C ALA A 71 -2.98 3.82 7.58
N SER A 72 -3.97 4.33 8.35
CA SER A 72 -3.71 5.26 9.46
C SER A 72 -3.02 4.56 10.63
N LEU A 73 -3.35 3.28 10.89
CA LEU A 73 -2.64 2.45 11.86
C LEU A 73 -1.17 2.24 11.46
N GLY A 74 -0.91 1.87 10.20
CA GLY A 74 0.46 1.74 9.70
C GLY A 74 1.27 3.03 9.85
N LYS A 75 0.69 4.20 9.53
CA LYS A 75 1.34 5.50 9.74
C LYS A 75 1.63 5.78 11.22
N ALA A 76 0.74 5.37 12.13
CA ALA A 76 0.96 5.52 13.56
C ALA A 76 2.12 4.64 14.06
N CYS A 77 2.26 3.42 13.55
CA CYS A 77 3.42 2.57 13.84
C CYS A 77 4.73 3.22 13.35
N LEU A 78 4.76 3.76 12.12
CA LEU A 78 5.94 4.48 11.62
C LEU A 78 6.29 5.67 12.51
N LYS A 79 5.29 6.43 12.94
CA LYS A 79 5.48 7.56 13.87
C LYS A 79 6.00 7.10 15.24
N ALA A 80 5.50 5.99 15.78
CA ALA A 80 5.97 5.42 17.05
C ALA A 80 7.44 4.98 16.96
N MET A 81 7.90 4.51 15.80
CA MET A 81 9.31 4.24 15.52
C MET A 81 10.16 5.51 15.34
N GLY A 82 9.59 6.70 15.42
CA GLY A 82 10.29 7.97 15.25
C GLY A 82 10.58 8.32 13.78
N ILE A 83 9.99 7.58 12.82
CA ILE A 83 10.20 7.83 11.40
C ILE A 83 9.47 9.11 10.98
N LYS A 84 10.22 10.03 10.43
CA LYS A 84 9.71 11.26 9.82
C LYS A 84 9.42 11.01 8.33
N PRO A 85 8.29 11.54 7.81
CA PRO A 85 8.04 11.53 6.37
C PRO A 85 9.20 12.20 5.61
N TRP A 86 9.58 11.67 4.45
CA TRP A 86 10.70 12.20 3.67
C TRP A 86 10.55 13.70 3.32
N ARG A 87 9.32 14.20 3.18
CA ARG A 87 9.06 15.63 2.95
C ARG A 87 9.43 16.52 4.14
N GLU A 88 9.44 15.99 5.33
CA GLU A 88 9.93 16.71 6.52
C GLU A 88 11.46 16.66 6.61
N CYS A 89 12.06 15.57 6.13
CA CYS A 89 13.51 15.41 6.09
C CYS A 89 14.15 16.18 4.91
N GLN A 90 13.44 16.26 3.79
CA GLN A 90 13.91 16.87 2.53
C GLN A 90 12.81 17.76 1.92
N PRO A 91 12.48 18.91 2.55
CA PRO A 91 11.35 19.76 2.13
C PRO A 91 11.59 20.43 0.76
N ASP A 92 12.82 20.57 0.34
CA ASP A 92 13.29 21.20 -0.90
C ASP A 92 13.55 20.21 -2.03
N PHE A 93 13.05 18.95 -1.90
CA PHE A 93 13.14 17.95 -2.96
C PHE A 93 12.50 18.47 -4.25
N ASP A 94 13.19 18.30 -5.39
CA ASP A 94 12.81 18.86 -6.69
C ASP A 94 11.36 18.47 -7.10
N PRO A 95 10.44 19.45 -7.24
CA PRO A 95 9.05 19.19 -7.67
C PRO A 95 8.95 18.55 -9.06
N ALA A 96 9.93 18.77 -9.94
CA ALA A 96 9.96 18.16 -11.27
C ALA A 96 10.15 16.63 -11.18
N ILE A 97 10.96 16.17 -10.23
CA ILE A 97 11.12 14.73 -9.95
C ILE A 97 9.84 14.14 -9.38
N ILE A 98 9.15 14.88 -8.47
CA ILE A 98 7.83 14.44 -7.98
C ILE A 98 6.85 14.30 -9.14
N GLY A 99 6.84 15.23 -10.10
CA GLY A 99 6.02 15.16 -11.30
C GLY A 99 6.32 13.89 -12.13
N LYS A 100 7.58 13.53 -12.32
CA LYS A 100 8.00 12.29 -13.00
C LYS A 100 7.47 11.04 -12.25
N ILE A 101 7.64 10.99 -10.92
CA ILE A 101 7.12 9.90 -10.08
C ILE A 101 5.60 9.78 -10.21
N MET A 102 4.87 10.89 -10.09
CA MET A 102 3.41 10.89 -10.19
C MET A 102 2.90 10.50 -11.58
N SER A 103 3.62 10.84 -12.64
CA SER A 103 3.26 10.44 -14.01
C SER A 103 3.44 8.92 -14.24
N ALA A 104 4.39 8.30 -13.56
CA ALA A 104 4.64 6.85 -13.60
C ALA A 104 3.79 6.04 -12.60
N TYR A 105 3.01 6.70 -11.73
CA TYR A 105 2.18 6.04 -10.73
C TYR A 105 0.80 5.70 -11.29
N TYR A 106 0.55 4.42 -11.53
CA TYR A 106 -0.74 3.94 -12.05
C TYR A 106 -1.63 3.29 -10.99
N GLY A 107 -1.06 2.75 -9.92
CA GLY A 107 -1.80 2.02 -8.89
C GLY A 107 -2.17 0.59 -9.32
N GLY A 108 -3.23 0.04 -8.72
CA GLY A 108 -3.72 -1.30 -9.04
C GLY A 108 -4.29 -1.39 -10.45
N ARG A 109 -4.05 -2.50 -11.13
CA ARG A 109 -4.58 -2.79 -12.46
C ARG A 109 -5.70 -3.82 -12.39
N SER A 110 -6.74 -3.62 -13.21
CA SER A 110 -7.80 -4.60 -13.44
C SER A 110 -7.85 -4.95 -14.92
N GLU A 111 -7.77 -6.24 -15.23
CA GLU A 111 -7.76 -6.72 -16.61
C GLU A 111 -8.79 -7.82 -16.79
N VAL A 112 -9.51 -7.79 -17.92
CA VAL A 112 -10.43 -8.82 -18.34
C VAL A 112 -10.05 -9.26 -19.75
N ARG A 113 -9.64 -10.52 -19.89
CA ARG A 113 -9.24 -11.09 -21.18
C ARG A 113 -10.37 -11.81 -21.86
N ILE A 114 -11.23 -12.51 -21.10
CA ILE A 114 -12.43 -13.19 -21.60
C ILE A 114 -13.63 -12.32 -21.27
N ARG A 115 -14.37 -11.86 -22.28
CA ARG A 115 -15.49 -10.93 -22.12
C ARG A 115 -16.76 -11.50 -22.73
N ARG A 116 -17.92 -11.19 -22.14
CA ARG A 116 -19.25 -11.59 -22.61
C ARG A 116 -19.45 -13.11 -22.72
N GLU A 117 -18.74 -13.85 -21.89
CA GLU A 117 -18.77 -15.31 -21.87
C GLU A 117 -18.65 -15.79 -20.42
N GLU A 118 -19.53 -16.68 -20.00
CA GLU A 118 -19.45 -17.30 -18.68
C GLU A 118 -18.38 -18.39 -18.70
N ARG A 119 -17.50 -18.36 -17.72
CA ARG A 119 -16.42 -19.34 -17.54
C ARG A 119 -16.29 -19.74 -16.09
N GLN A 120 -16.00 -21.03 -15.90
CA GLN A 120 -15.56 -21.49 -14.59
C GLN A 120 -14.15 -20.97 -14.33
N VAL A 121 -13.94 -20.34 -13.17
CA VAL A 121 -12.65 -19.73 -12.80
C VAL A 121 -12.18 -20.24 -11.45
N MET A 122 -10.86 -20.29 -11.27
CA MET A 122 -10.22 -20.49 -9.98
C MET A 122 -9.70 -19.15 -9.50
N LEU A 123 -10.18 -18.72 -8.32
CA LEU A 123 -9.69 -17.51 -7.68
C LEU A 123 -8.39 -17.82 -6.94
N CYS A 124 -7.31 -17.12 -7.31
CA CYS A 124 -6.01 -17.22 -6.65
C CYS A 124 -5.60 -15.84 -6.16
N ASP A 125 -4.96 -15.78 -4.99
CA ASP A 125 -4.41 -14.56 -4.42
C ASP A 125 -2.96 -14.78 -3.95
N PHE A 126 -2.14 -13.73 -4.06
CA PHE A 126 -0.78 -13.72 -3.52
C PHE A 126 -0.80 -13.16 -2.10
N LEU A 127 -0.66 -14.03 -1.12
CA LEU A 127 -0.60 -13.62 0.28
C LEU A 127 0.51 -12.59 0.51
N SER A 128 0.14 -11.45 1.09
CA SER A 128 1.08 -10.37 1.42
C SER A 128 1.90 -9.85 0.23
N MET A 129 1.32 -9.80 -0.98
CA MET A 129 2.02 -9.40 -2.21
C MET A 129 2.73 -8.05 -2.06
N TYR A 130 2.06 -7.00 -1.60
CA TYR A 130 2.67 -5.67 -1.45
C TYR A 130 3.84 -5.64 -0.46
N PRO A 131 3.72 -6.14 0.78
CA PRO A 131 4.87 -6.22 1.68
C PRO A 131 6.02 -7.05 1.11
N THR A 132 5.73 -8.15 0.43
CA THR A 132 6.76 -8.99 -0.21
C THR A 132 7.55 -8.22 -1.26
N VAL A 133 6.87 -7.51 -2.17
CA VAL A 133 7.53 -6.68 -3.19
C VAL A 133 8.34 -5.56 -2.54
N CYS A 134 7.80 -4.87 -1.52
CA CYS A 134 8.52 -3.83 -0.79
C CYS A 134 9.80 -4.37 -0.15
N THR A 135 9.75 -5.56 0.45
CA THR A 135 10.93 -6.22 1.05
C THR A 135 11.95 -6.61 -0.03
N LEU A 136 11.51 -7.24 -1.12
CA LEU A 136 12.39 -7.62 -2.22
C LEU A 136 13.12 -6.40 -2.82
N MET A 137 12.40 -5.31 -3.06
CA MET A 137 12.97 -4.07 -3.58
C MET A 137 13.78 -3.28 -2.54
N GLY A 138 13.78 -3.68 -1.27
CA GLY A 138 14.48 -2.99 -0.19
C GLY A 138 13.92 -1.61 0.11
N LEU A 139 12.61 -1.39 -0.07
CA LEU A 139 11.98 -0.07 0.09
C LEU A 139 11.97 0.43 1.53
N TRP A 140 12.19 -0.45 2.51
CA TRP A 140 12.30 -0.04 3.91
C TRP A 140 13.44 0.97 4.15
N SER A 141 14.56 0.79 3.47
CA SER A 141 15.69 1.72 3.57
C SER A 141 15.34 3.13 3.08
N PHE A 142 14.43 3.30 2.12
CA PHE A 142 13.92 4.61 1.70
C PHE A 142 12.99 5.23 2.75
N VAL A 143 12.18 4.41 3.43
CA VAL A 143 11.25 4.87 4.49
C VAL A 143 12.03 5.40 5.69
N THR A 144 13.16 4.77 6.03
CA THR A 144 14.01 5.14 7.18
C THR A 144 15.11 6.14 6.84
N SER A 145 15.23 6.58 5.58
CA SER A 145 16.26 7.50 5.10
C SER A 145 15.97 8.95 5.49
N GLU A 146 17.02 9.73 5.69
CA GLU A 146 16.95 11.19 5.85
C GLU A 146 16.65 11.91 4.53
N GLY A 147 16.91 11.27 3.37
CA GLY A 147 16.65 11.84 2.07
C GLY A 147 16.79 10.83 0.94
N ILE A 148 16.44 11.27 -0.24
CA ILE A 148 16.51 10.51 -1.48
C ILE A 148 17.41 11.27 -2.45
N GLU A 149 18.41 10.57 -2.98
CA GLU A 149 19.28 11.04 -4.04
C GLU A 149 18.79 10.56 -5.40
N VAL A 150 19.00 11.36 -6.42
CA VAL A 150 18.58 11.10 -7.80
C VAL A 150 19.82 11.06 -8.69
N HIS A 151 20.02 9.95 -9.39
CA HIS A 151 21.17 9.73 -10.27
C HIS A 151 20.71 9.35 -11.66
N ASP A 152 21.49 9.74 -12.69
CA ASP A 152 21.28 9.20 -14.03
C ASP A 152 21.52 7.68 -14.04
N ALA A 153 20.63 6.96 -14.69
CA ALA A 153 20.67 5.51 -14.80
C ALA A 153 20.33 5.01 -16.21
N THR A 154 20.46 5.88 -17.22
CA THR A 154 20.00 5.60 -18.58
C THR A 154 20.68 4.37 -19.17
N GLU A 155 22.00 4.28 -19.13
CA GLU A 155 22.73 3.12 -19.65
C GLU A 155 22.53 1.87 -18.77
N LYS A 156 22.38 2.05 -17.46
CA LYS A 156 22.04 0.95 -16.54
C LYS A 156 20.68 0.34 -16.86
N ALA A 157 19.67 1.17 -17.10
CA ALA A 157 18.31 0.72 -17.45
C ALA A 157 18.31 -0.04 -18.78
N LYS A 158 18.98 0.49 -19.82
CA LYS A 158 19.14 -0.19 -21.12
C LYS A 158 19.79 -1.56 -20.96
N ALA A 159 20.91 -1.64 -20.22
CA ALA A 159 21.61 -2.90 -19.98
C ALA A 159 20.74 -3.94 -19.27
N ILE A 160 19.93 -3.53 -18.28
CA ILE A 160 18.99 -4.40 -17.58
C ILE A 160 17.91 -4.94 -18.53
N LEU A 161 17.36 -4.09 -19.40
CA LEU A 161 16.29 -4.47 -20.33
C LEU A 161 16.78 -5.40 -21.47
N LEU A 162 18.07 -5.38 -21.78
CA LEU A 162 18.71 -6.27 -22.75
C LEU A 162 19.17 -7.60 -22.15
N GLY A 163 19.16 -7.73 -20.83
CA GLY A 163 19.60 -8.94 -20.12
C GLY A 163 18.58 -10.08 -20.14
N ASP A 164 18.94 -11.21 -19.53
CA ASP A 164 18.01 -12.33 -19.28
C ASP A 164 17.11 -12.02 -18.09
N ILE A 165 16.01 -11.29 -18.37
CA ILE A 165 15.07 -10.79 -17.36
C ILE A 165 14.53 -11.92 -16.48
N LEU A 166 14.15 -13.07 -17.06
CA LEU A 166 13.54 -14.16 -16.30
C LEU A 166 14.51 -14.82 -15.32
N SER A 167 15.76 -14.98 -15.69
CA SER A 167 16.81 -15.48 -14.80
C SER A 167 17.14 -14.45 -13.71
N GLU A 168 17.26 -13.18 -14.06
CA GLU A 168 17.54 -12.09 -13.11
C GLU A 168 16.43 -11.94 -12.06
N LEU A 169 15.15 -12.03 -12.44
CA LEU A 169 14.01 -11.93 -11.51
C LEU A 169 13.97 -13.04 -10.45
N ARG A 170 14.64 -14.17 -10.67
CA ARG A 170 14.79 -15.25 -9.68
C ARG A 170 15.82 -14.91 -8.60
N CYS A 171 16.70 -13.94 -8.88
CA CYS A 171 17.69 -13.46 -7.92
C CYS A 171 17.11 -12.33 -7.06
N THR A 172 17.04 -12.51 -5.74
CA THR A 172 16.50 -11.49 -4.82
C THR A 172 17.27 -10.18 -4.86
N GLN A 173 18.58 -10.21 -5.15
CA GLN A 173 19.40 -9.02 -5.26
C GLN A 173 19.03 -8.15 -6.46
N PHE A 174 18.49 -8.75 -7.52
CA PHE A 174 18.06 -8.00 -8.70
C PHE A 174 16.94 -7.02 -8.40
N TRP A 175 15.99 -7.39 -7.53
CA TRP A 175 14.84 -6.56 -7.16
C TRP A 175 15.28 -5.22 -6.56
N ARG A 176 16.41 -5.18 -5.84
CA ARG A 176 16.96 -3.94 -5.27
C ARG A 176 17.49 -2.95 -6.32
N ARG A 177 17.59 -3.36 -7.59
CA ARG A 177 17.98 -2.52 -8.72
C ARG A 177 16.79 -1.85 -9.41
N LEU A 178 15.55 -2.17 -9.01
CA LEU A 178 14.32 -1.69 -9.64
C LEU A 178 13.83 -0.29 -9.23
N PRO A 179 14.32 0.39 -8.17
CA PRO A 179 13.95 1.78 -7.90
C PRO A 179 14.48 2.77 -8.95
N ILE A 180 14.04 2.59 -10.19
CA ILE A 180 14.41 3.38 -11.37
C ILE A 180 13.12 3.78 -12.09
N LEU A 181 13.02 5.06 -12.47
CA LEU A 181 12.04 5.53 -13.46
C LEU A 181 12.72 5.63 -14.82
N VAL A 182 12.00 5.25 -15.85
CA VAL A 182 12.47 5.20 -17.24
C VAL A 182 11.54 6.02 -18.11
N ARG A 183 12.10 6.93 -18.87
CA ARG A 183 11.39 7.66 -19.91
C ARG A 183 11.58 6.95 -21.23
N VAL A 184 10.49 6.53 -21.83
CA VAL A 184 10.48 5.78 -23.08
C VAL A 184 9.65 6.48 -24.14
N ILE A 185 9.97 6.28 -25.42
CA ILE A 185 9.09 6.57 -26.54
C ILE A 185 8.42 5.26 -26.93
N PRO A 186 7.12 5.05 -26.58
CA PRO A 186 6.46 3.78 -26.88
C PRO A 186 6.21 3.60 -28.38
N GLU A 187 6.54 2.43 -28.91
CA GLU A 187 6.39 2.02 -30.31
C GLU A 187 5.65 0.69 -30.43
N GLY A 188 4.39 0.66 -29.97
CA GLY A 188 3.58 -0.56 -29.87
C GLY A 188 3.89 -1.39 -28.63
N ASP A 189 4.61 -0.80 -27.67
CA ASP A 189 4.95 -1.44 -26.40
C ASP A 189 3.73 -1.60 -25.50
N THR A 190 3.73 -2.60 -24.62
CA THR A 190 2.62 -2.88 -23.71
C THR A 190 2.86 -2.20 -22.37
N PHE A 191 2.13 -1.12 -22.10
CA PHE A 191 2.26 -0.33 -20.87
C PHE A 191 0.93 -0.13 -20.15
N PRO A 192 0.95 0.19 -18.84
CA PRO A 192 -0.24 0.62 -18.13
C PRO A 192 -0.76 1.94 -18.69
N VAL A 193 -2.06 2.02 -18.90
CA VAL A 193 -2.75 3.21 -19.41
C VAL A 193 -3.99 3.49 -18.57
N ARG A 194 -4.23 4.76 -18.24
CA ARG A 194 -5.50 5.23 -17.69
C ARG A 194 -6.44 5.56 -18.82
N ALA A 195 -7.56 4.86 -18.90
CA ALA A 195 -8.57 5.11 -19.93
C ALA A 195 -9.97 5.14 -19.31
N LYS A 196 -10.80 6.02 -19.83
CA LYS A 196 -12.25 6.00 -19.61
C LYS A 196 -12.88 5.23 -20.76
N TYR A 197 -13.73 4.27 -20.43
CA TYR A 197 -14.45 3.48 -21.41
C TYR A 197 -15.92 3.86 -21.38
N ALA A 198 -16.49 4.13 -22.56
CA ALA A 198 -17.87 4.61 -22.72
C ALA A 198 -18.15 5.80 -21.78
N ASP A 199 -19.28 5.79 -21.08
CA ASP A 199 -19.73 6.85 -20.18
C ASP A 199 -19.18 6.74 -18.75
N ALA A 200 -18.10 5.99 -18.54
CA ALA A 200 -17.53 5.78 -17.21
C ALA A 200 -17.06 7.11 -16.60
N GLN A 201 -17.51 7.42 -15.37
CA GLN A 201 -17.08 8.60 -14.63
C GLN A 201 -15.61 8.50 -14.20
N GLN A 202 -15.14 7.29 -13.90
CA GLN A 202 -13.77 7.01 -13.44
C GLN A 202 -12.96 6.34 -14.54
N ALA A 203 -11.67 6.66 -14.60
CA ALA A 203 -10.72 5.95 -15.43
C ALA A 203 -10.39 4.58 -14.81
N THR A 204 -10.26 3.58 -15.66
CA THR A 204 -9.67 2.29 -15.31
C THR A 204 -8.22 2.22 -15.74
N ILE A 205 -7.44 1.39 -15.07
CA ILE A 205 -6.03 1.15 -15.42
C ILE A 205 -5.92 -0.26 -15.97
N GLY A 206 -5.43 -0.36 -17.19
CA GLY A 206 -5.20 -1.64 -17.86
C GLY A 206 -3.92 -1.60 -18.68
N LEU A 207 -3.48 -2.75 -19.18
CA LEU A 207 -2.40 -2.85 -20.15
C LEU A 207 -2.95 -2.66 -21.55
N ASN A 208 -2.30 -1.77 -22.31
CA ASN A 208 -2.63 -1.55 -23.72
C ASN A 208 -1.35 -1.42 -24.55
N HIS A 209 -1.46 -1.72 -25.83
CA HIS A 209 -0.41 -1.38 -26.79
C HIS A 209 -0.39 0.15 -26.96
N LEU A 210 0.75 0.74 -26.64
CA LEU A 210 0.94 2.18 -26.66
C LEU A 210 1.90 2.59 -27.76
N THR A 211 1.50 3.55 -28.57
CA THR A 211 2.36 4.24 -29.53
C THR A 211 2.21 5.73 -29.31
N ASN A 212 3.33 6.42 -29.05
CA ASN A 212 3.33 7.86 -28.82
C ASN A 212 4.69 8.44 -29.23
N GLY A 213 4.68 9.51 -30.03
CA GLY A 213 5.91 10.20 -30.41
C GLY A 213 6.57 11.02 -29.30
N CYS A 214 5.91 11.15 -28.13
CA CYS A 214 6.46 11.84 -26.95
C CYS A 214 6.93 10.87 -25.90
N GLY A 215 8.06 11.19 -25.23
CA GLY A 215 8.57 10.38 -24.14
C GLY A 215 7.62 10.38 -22.92
N GLN A 216 7.35 9.21 -22.36
CA GLN A 216 6.52 8.99 -21.17
C GLN A 216 7.31 8.27 -20.09
N TRP A 217 6.99 8.57 -18.81
CA TRP A 217 7.64 7.97 -17.67
C TRP A 217 6.89 6.73 -17.19
N PHE A 218 7.65 5.65 -16.96
CA PHE A 218 7.21 4.39 -16.37
C PHE A 218 8.21 3.91 -15.33
N THR A 219 7.84 2.96 -14.51
CA THR A 219 8.81 2.27 -13.64
C THR A 219 9.67 1.31 -14.48
N LEU A 220 10.88 1.02 -14.03
CA LEU A 220 11.69 -0.02 -14.67
C LEU A 220 10.97 -1.39 -14.65
N ALA A 221 10.19 -1.67 -13.60
CA ALA A 221 9.37 -2.87 -13.52
C ALA A 221 8.32 -2.93 -14.66
N ASP A 222 7.66 -1.81 -15.00
CA ASP A 222 6.74 -1.76 -16.14
C ASP A 222 7.49 -1.99 -17.46
N CYS A 223 8.70 -1.46 -17.60
CA CYS A 223 9.54 -1.68 -18.81
C CYS A 223 9.97 -3.14 -18.94
N LEU A 224 10.34 -3.80 -17.83
CA LEU A 224 10.61 -5.25 -17.80
C LEU A 224 9.39 -6.07 -18.20
N ALA A 225 8.22 -5.75 -17.63
CA ALA A 225 6.96 -6.40 -17.99
C ALA A 225 6.62 -6.18 -19.48
N SER A 226 6.81 -4.95 -20.00
CA SER A 226 6.63 -4.64 -21.41
C SER A 226 7.56 -5.47 -22.30
N THR A 227 8.82 -5.57 -21.94
CA THR A 227 9.81 -6.39 -22.67
C THR A 227 9.40 -7.86 -22.73
N LEU A 228 8.96 -8.43 -21.61
CA LEU A 228 8.48 -9.82 -21.54
C LEU A 228 7.22 -10.07 -22.36
N LEU A 229 6.31 -9.09 -22.42
CA LEU A 229 5.03 -9.20 -23.14
C LEU A 229 5.17 -8.94 -24.65
N SER A 230 6.05 -8.04 -25.06
CA SER A 230 6.24 -7.65 -26.46
C SER A 230 7.42 -8.40 -27.15
N GLY A 231 8.30 -9.04 -26.37
CA GLY A 231 9.51 -9.69 -26.88
C GLY A 231 10.64 -8.72 -27.27
N LYS A 232 10.48 -7.43 -27.04
CA LYS A 232 11.52 -6.41 -27.32
C LYS A 232 11.56 -5.37 -26.19
N PRO A 233 12.76 -4.82 -25.87
CA PRO A 233 12.86 -3.71 -24.92
C PRO A 233 12.26 -2.43 -25.53
N PRO A 234 11.61 -1.57 -24.72
CA PRO A 234 11.12 -0.28 -25.18
C PRO A 234 12.26 0.68 -25.50
N ASN A 235 11.97 1.71 -26.30
CA ASN A 235 12.93 2.75 -26.68
C ASN A 235 13.20 3.70 -25.51
N VAL A 236 14.28 3.48 -24.76
CA VAL A 236 14.68 4.27 -23.59
C VAL A 236 15.45 5.52 -23.99
N ILE A 237 14.94 6.70 -23.57
CA ILE A 237 15.57 8.00 -23.79
C ILE A 237 16.34 8.48 -22.55
N GLU A 238 15.76 8.27 -21.36
CA GLU A 238 16.29 8.77 -20.09
C GLU A 238 15.88 7.81 -18.98
N ALA A 239 16.74 7.62 -17.99
CA ALA A 239 16.33 6.94 -16.76
C ALA A 239 16.97 7.58 -15.53
N ILE A 240 16.25 7.57 -14.42
CA ILE A 240 16.70 8.10 -13.13
C ILE A 240 16.59 7.02 -12.06
N GLU A 241 17.65 6.83 -11.31
CA GLU A 241 17.73 5.92 -10.17
C GLU A 241 17.55 6.69 -8.87
N PHE A 242 16.75 6.15 -7.98
CA PHE A 242 16.60 6.65 -6.61
C PHE A 242 17.52 5.85 -5.69
N ARG A 243 18.27 6.57 -4.84
CA ARG A 243 19.10 6.00 -3.79
C ARG A 243 18.76 6.64 -2.46
N GLN A 244 18.75 5.84 -1.43
CA GLN A 244 18.59 6.34 -0.07
C GLN A 244 19.88 7.02 0.40
N SER A 245 19.75 8.11 1.13
CA SER A 245 20.84 8.75 1.87
C SER A 245 21.06 8.05 3.23
N ALA A 246 21.67 8.75 4.21
CA ALA A 246 21.86 8.21 5.55
C ALA A 246 20.52 7.85 6.23
N THR A 247 20.56 6.86 7.10
CA THR A 247 19.40 6.48 7.93
C THR A 247 19.13 7.55 9.00
N GLN A 248 17.87 7.87 9.24
CA GLN A 248 17.43 8.83 10.26
C GLN A 248 18.03 8.48 11.64
N ALA A 249 18.56 9.47 12.33
CA ALA A 249 19.31 9.26 13.57
C ALA A 249 18.40 8.84 14.74
N LYS A 250 17.19 9.42 14.84
CA LYS A 250 16.28 9.30 15.99
C LYS A 250 15.23 8.20 15.82
N LEU A 251 15.62 7.03 15.34
CA LEU A 251 14.73 5.87 15.24
C LEU A 251 14.74 5.07 16.54
N SER A 252 13.56 4.60 16.97
CA SER A 252 13.32 3.83 18.18
C SER A 252 12.78 2.46 17.85
N ASP A 253 13.09 1.47 18.69
CA ASP A 253 12.49 0.16 18.60
C ASP A 253 10.99 0.23 18.90
N PHE A 254 10.22 -0.65 18.29
CA PHE A 254 8.77 -0.67 18.39
C PHE A 254 8.26 -2.10 18.53
N ASP A 255 7.49 -2.36 19.57
CA ASP A 255 6.85 -3.64 19.80
C ASP A 255 5.45 -3.65 19.18
N VAL A 256 5.23 -4.44 18.14
CA VAL A 256 3.93 -4.54 17.46
C VAL A 256 2.89 -5.10 18.43
N GLY A 257 1.82 -4.32 18.64
CA GLY A 257 0.78 -4.69 19.60
C GLY A 257 1.25 -4.75 21.06
N GLY A 258 2.34 -4.07 21.41
CA GLY A 258 2.94 -4.12 22.74
C GLY A 258 3.61 -5.45 23.09
N ASN A 259 3.81 -6.34 22.11
CA ASN A 259 4.40 -7.66 22.32
C ASN A 259 5.89 -7.65 21.93
N ALA A 260 6.77 -7.82 22.93
CA ALA A 260 8.22 -7.84 22.73
C ALA A 260 8.70 -8.98 21.80
N ALA A 261 7.92 -10.06 21.63
CA ALA A 261 8.25 -11.12 20.66
C ALA A 261 8.20 -10.62 19.23
N TYR A 262 7.46 -9.55 18.97
CA TYR A 262 7.32 -8.90 17.67
C TYR A 262 7.96 -7.50 17.63
N SER A 263 9.09 -7.37 18.31
CA SER A 263 9.87 -6.13 18.31
C SER A 263 10.48 -5.87 16.92
N ILE A 264 10.46 -4.61 16.51
CA ILE A 264 11.05 -4.12 15.26
C ILE A 264 12.12 -3.10 15.61
N HIS A 265 13.34 -3.33 15.14
CA HIS A 265 14.45 -2.38 15.23
C HIS A 265 14.63 -1.69 13.88
N PRO A 266 14.06 -0.50 13.64
CA PRO A 266 13.90 0.07 12.30
C PRO A 266 15.22 0.32 11.54
N LYS A 267 16.37 0.36 12.24
CA LYS A 267 17.70 0.45 11.64
C LYS A 267 18.26 -0.90 11.14
N ARG A 268 17.70 -2.02 11.57
CA ARG A 268 18.20 -3.39 11.28
C ARG A 268 17.17 -4.26 10.61
N ASP A 269 15.91 -4.12 11.03
CA ASP A 269 14.81 -4.96 10.60
C ASP A 269 13.98 -4.25 9.51
N ASP A 270 13.44 -5.04 8.60
CA ASP A 270 12.50 -4.58 7.59
C ASP A 270 11.07 -4.75 8.12
N PHE A 271 10.36 -3.65 8.30
CA PHE A 271 8.97 -3.63 8.77
C PHE A 271 8.03 -4.45 7.86
N TYR A 272 8.22 -4.36 6.55
CA TYR A 272 7.41 -5.13 5.59
C TYR A 272 7.61 -6.63 5.76
N LYS A 273 8.86 -7.06 5.98
CA LYS A 273 9.19 -8.46 6.26
C LYS A 273 8.54 -8.93 7.56
N ARG A 274 8.59 -8.12 8.62
CA ARG A 274 7.92 -8.43 9.88
C ARG A 274 6.40 -8.56 9.75
N LEU A 275 5.76 -7.72 8.93
CA LEU A 275 4.33 -7.86 8.64
C LEU A 275 3.99 -9.18 7.93
N ILE A 276 4.87 -9.70 7.07
CA ILE A 276 4.68 -11.00 6.41
C ILE A 276 4.75 -12.12 7.45
N GLU A 277 5.77 -12.10 8.32
CA GLU A 277 5.97 -13.08 9.40
C GLU A 277 4.74 -13.11 10.32
N LEU A 278 4.26 -11.95 10.79
CA LEU A 278 3.08 -11.82 11.66
C LEU A 278 1.76 -12.32 11.05
N ARG A 279 1.67 -12.45 9.74
CA ARG A 279 0.48 -12.98 9.06
C ARG A 279 0.54 -14.49 8.86
N GLN A 280 1.68 -15.11 9.10
CA GLN A 280 1.90 -16.56 8.97
C GLN A 280 1.76 -17.28 10.31
N ASP A 281 1.97 -16.55 11.42
CA ASP A 281 1.72 -17.00 12.80
C ASP A 281 0.23 -16.84 13.16
#